data_f99bc1b4b8438a9938b89e6f745fe2e0
#
_entry.id   f99bc1b4b8438a9938b89e6f745fe2e0
#
_cell.length_a   1.000
_cell.length_b   1.000
_cell.length_c   1.000
_cell.angle_alpha   90.00
_cell.angle_beta   90.00
_cell.angle_gamma   90.00
#
_symmetry.space_group_name_H-M   'P 1'
#
loop_
_entity.id
_entity.type
_entity.pdbx_description
1 polymer ?
#
loop_
_entity_poly.entity_id
_entity_poly.type
_entity_poly.pdbx_seq_one_letter_code
_entity_poly.pdbx_strand_id
1 'polypeptide(L)'
;ETEEERTAYLNCPLSKEQYYQFIDALLAADKTEFKDGETANYFDGCLPIEVMAERGIETLRFGPMKPVGLTNPHSEEKPYAVVQLRRDNALGTLYNIVGFQTKMKYGAQKEILRMIPGLEKAKFARLGGIHRNSFINSPSLLDKQLRFKLRSNIRFAGQITGVEGYVESSSIGLLSGRLAALEILNKDIPDVPTDTATGSLVNHITGGADAKTFQPMNVNFGLFPVIDGVKSGRKGRIERYRAYTQRAKNSWSNWLSYFDGRG
;
A
#
# COMPACT_ATOMS: atom_id res chain seq x y z
N GLU A 1 8.91 -15.33 17.65
CA GLU A 1 9.40 -13.96 17.38
C GLU A 1 10.82 -13.84 17.90
N THR A 2 11.75 -13.44 17.06
CA THR A 2 13.13 -13.16 17.44
C THR A 2 13.19 -11.87 18.27
N GLU A 3 14.26 -11.68 19.04
CA GLU A 3 14.46 -10.45 19.82
C GLU A 3 14.52 -9.19 18.93
N GLU A 4 14.98 -9.32 17.69
CA GLU A 4 14.96 -8.27 16.67
C GLU A 4 13.52 -7.91 16.22
N GLU A 5 12.62 -8.87 16.11
CA GLU A 5 11.21 -8.61 15.78
C GLU A 5 10.49 -7.89 16.92
N ARG A 6 10.82 -8.20 18.17
CA ARG A 6 10.25 -7.54 19.37
C ARG A 6 10.67 -6.07 19.50
N THR A 7 11.86 -5.73 19.03
CA THR A 7 12.42 -4.37 19.10
C THR A 7 12.17 -3.53 17.85
N ALA A 8 11.60 -4.14 16.80
CA ALA A 8 11.33 -3.45 15.53
C ALA A 8 10.30 -2.32 15.64
N TYR A 9 9.40 -2.41 16.63
CA TYR A 9 8.33 -1.44 16.86
C TYR A 9 8.29 -1.00 18.31
N LEU A 10 8.14 0.31 18.52
CA LEU A 10 7.73 0.89 19.79
C LEU A 10 6.25 1.26 19.70
N ASN A 11 5.52 1.05 20.78
CA ASN A 11 4.10 1.32 20.85
C ASN A 11 3.81 2.42 21.86
N CYS A 12 3.10 3.46 21.44
CA CYS A 12 2.66 4.57 22.28
C CYS A 12 1.15 4.39 22.56
N PRO A 13 0.76 3.84 23.72
CA PRO A 13 -0.64 3.64 24.04
C PRO A 13 -1.30 4.96 24.46
N LEU A 14 -2.54 5.18 24.03
CA LEU A 14 -3.37 6.31 24.42
C LEU A 14 -4.59 5.82 25.20
N SER A 15 -4.93 6.55 26.27
CA SER A 15 -6.25 6.44 26.90
C SER A 15 -7.34 7.01 25.98
N LYS A 16 -8.60 6.78 26.35
CA LYS A 16 -9.74 7.35 25.62
C LYS A 16 -9.69 8.88 25.58
N GLU A 17 -9.37 9.51 26.70
CA GLU A 17 -9.29 10.97 26.83
C GLU A 17 -8.14 11.54 25.98
N GLN A 18 -6.96 10.94 26.06
CA GLN A 18 -5.80 11.33 25.25
C GLN A 18 -6.09 11.19 23.77
N TYR A 19 -6.79 10.14 23.36
CA TYR A 19 -7.19 9.94 21.98
C TYR A 19 -8.09 11.07 21.47
N TYR A 20 -9.15 11.40 22.21
CA TYR A 20 -10.06 12.48 21.78
C TYR A 20 -9.38 13.85 21.79
N GLN A 21 -8.55 14.17 22.80
CA GLN A 21 -7.75 15.39 22.79
C GLN A 21 -6.83 15.47 21.55
N PHE A 22 -6.22 14.36 21.19
CA PHE A 22 -5.39 14.28 19.99
C PHE A 22 -6.23 14.48 18.70
N ILE A 23 -7.40 13.85 18.59
CA ILE A 23 -8.30 14.01 17.44
C ILE A 23 -8.80 15.45 17.30
N ASP A 24 -9.21 16.08 18.40
CA ASP A 24 -9.68 17.45 18.41
C ASP A 24 -8.57 18.42 17.95
N ALA A 25 -7.35 18.26 18.48
CA ALA A 25 -6.20 19.03 18.05
C ALA A 25 -5.84 18.79 16.56
N LEU A 26 -5.91 17.54 16.10
CA LEU A 26 -5.66 17.16 14.72
C LEU A 26 -6.66 17.81 13.75
N LEU A 27 -7.93 17.84 14.11
CA LEU A 27 -8.99 18.44 13.31
C LEU A 27 -8.89 19.98 13.27
N ALA A 28 -8.48 20.60 14.38
CA ALA A 28 -8.26 22.03 14.50
C ALA A 28 -6.92 22.52 13.91
N ALA A 29 -6.02 21.62 13.55
CA ALA A 29 -4.68 21.95 13.09
C ALA A 29 -4.67 22.79 11.84
N ASP A 30 -3.67 23.68 11.72
CA ASP A 30 -3.33 24.37 10.49
C ASP A 30 -2.92 23.36 9.41
N LYS A 31 -3.63 23.37 8.28
CA LYS A 31 -3.45 22.43 7.17
C LYS A 31 -2.95 23.16 5.92
N THR A 32 -2.24 22.40 5.08
CA THR A 32 -1.88 22.88 3.75
C THR A 32 -3.10 22.82 2.86
N GLU A 33 -3.47 23.94 2.29
CA GLU A 33 -4.53 24.03 1.28
C GLU A 33 -3.98 23.65 -0.09
N PHE A 34 -4.84 23.04 -0.89
CA PHE A 34 -4.51 22.79 -2.29
C PHE A 34 -4.65 24.07 -3.11
N LYS A 35 -3.82 24.22 -4.12
CA LYS A 35 -3.93 25.36 -5.06
C LYS A 35 -5.22 25.24 -5.86
N ASP A 36 -5.76 26.40 -6.28
CA ASP A 36 -6.96 26.45 -7.13
C ASP A 36 -6.84 25.54 -8.35
N GLY A 37 -7.88 24.75 -8.58
CA GLY A 37 -7.92 23.74 -9.65
C GLY A 37 -7.36 22.35 -9.31
N GLU A 38 -6.81 22.16 -8.12
CA GLU A 38 -6.35 20.87 -7.65
C GLU A 38 -7.45 20.15 -6.85
N THR A 39 -8.09 19.15 -7.45
CA THR A 39 -8.99 18.25 -6.70
C THR A 39 -8.20 17.27 -5.86
N ALA A 40 -8.52 17.21 -4.58
CA ALA A 40 -7.90 16.29 -3.64
C ALA A 40 -8.47 14.87 -3.77
N ASN A 41 -8.22 14.21 -4.89
CA ASN A 41 -8.48 12.79 -5.00
C ASN A 41 -7.36 12.06 -4.25
N TYR A 42 -7.57 11.83 -2.96
CA TYR A 42 -6.65 11.03 -2.17
C TYR A 42 -6.74 9.56 -2.59
N PHE A 43 -5.60 8.93 -2.69
CA PHE A 43 -5.52 7.49 -2.78
C PHE A 43 -5.97 6.87 -1.43
N ASP A 44 -6.93 5.94 -1.44
CA ASP A 44 -7.51 5.38 -0.22
C ASP A 44 -6.49 4.67 0.68
N GLY A 45 -5.44 4.09 0.11
CA GLY A 45 -4.34 3.47 0.87
C GLY A 45 -3.37 4.45 1.52
N CYS A 46 -3.47 5.74 1.20
CA CYS A 46 -2.54 6.79 1.64
C CYS A 46 -3.27 8.05 2.13
N LEU A 47 -4.43 7.88 2.77
CA LEU A 47 -5.19 9.00 3.31
C LEU A 47 -4.42 9.70 4.42
N PRO A 48 -4.34 11.04 4.41
CA PRO A 48 -3.89 11.80 5.57
C PRO A 48 -4.74 11.50 6.80
N ILE A 49 -4.10 11.50 7.97
CA ILE A 49 -4.79 11.17 9.25
C ILE A 49 -5.93 12.15 9.55
N GLU A 50 -5.81 13.41 9.14
CA GLU A 50 -6.85 14.42 9.27
C GLU A 50 -8.09 14.05 8.44
N VAL A 51 -7.89 13.58 7.21
CA VAL A 51 -8.98 13.15 6.33
C VAL A 51 -9.67 11.91 6.87
N MET A 52 -8.91 10.99 7.47
CA MET A 52 -9.50 9.84 8.18
C MET A 52 -10.33 10.27 9.38
N ALA A 53 -9.82 11.22 10.19
CA ALA A 53 -10.54 11.76 11.35
C ALA A 53 -11.81 12.55 10.94
N GLU A 54 -11.76 13.30 9.83
CA GLU A 54 -12.92 14.00 9.24
C GLU A 54 -14.03 13.04 8.78
N ARG A 55 -13.69 11.83 8.32
CA ARG A 55 -14.67 10.77 8.00
C ARG A 55 -15.35 10.17 9.22
N GLY A 56 -14.76 10.31 10.40
CA GLY A 56 -15.29 9.89 11.68
C GLY A 56 -14.21 9.85 12.75
N ILE A 57 -14.51 10.38 13.91
CA ILE A 57 -13.56 10.51 15.03
C ILE A 57 -12.94 9.18 15.49
N GLU A 58 -13.62 8.06 15.26
CA GLU A 58 -13.15 6.72 15.62
C GLU A 58 -12.35 6.05 14.48
N THR A 59 -12.31 6.64 13.29
CA THR A 59 -11.74 5.98 12.09
C THR A 59 -10.27 5.57 12.28
N LEU A 60 -9.47 6.40 12.95
CA LEU A 60 -8.05 6.11 13.17
C LEU A 60 -7.82 4.86 14.03
N ARG A 61 -8.75 4.51 14.92
CA ARG A 61 -8.69 3.28 15.76
C ARG A 61 -8.91 1.99 14.96
N PHE A 62 -9.49 2.08 13.79
CA PHE A 62 -9.65 0.95 12.84
C PHE A 62 -8.58 0.93 11.77
N GLY A 63 -7.72 1.94 11.75
CA GLY A 63 -6.61 2.14 10.82
C GLY A 63 -5.25 2.25 11.53
N PRO A 64 -4.54 3.38 11.36
CA PRO A 64 -3.16 3.55 11.84
C PRO A 64 -2.99 3.55 13.36
N MET A 65 -4.05 3.78 14.12
CA MET A 65 -4.00 3.77 15.60
C MET A 65 -4.70 2.55 16.22
N LYS A 66 -4.80 1.44 15.47
CA LYS A 66 -5.51 0.24 15.91
C LYS A 66 -4.80 -0.47 17.06
N PRO A 67 -5.46 -0.70 18.24
CA PRO A 67 -4.83 -1.33 19.40
C PRO A 67 -4.87 -2.86 19.37
N VAL A 68 -5.47 -3.48 18.35
CA VAL A 68 -5.75 -4.92 18.32
C VAL A 68 -4.47 -5.74 18.14
N GLY A 69 -4.30 -6.74 19.00
CA GLY A 69 -3.14 -7.65 18.95
C GLY A 69 -1.94 -7.13 19.73
N LEU A 70 -2.06 -5.98 20.39
CA LEU A 70 -1.00 -5.40 21.21
C LEU A 70 -1.29 -5.64 22.69
N THR A 71 -0.25 -6.01 23.45
CA THR A 71 -0.28 -6.12 24.89
C THR A 71 0.58 -4.99 25.49
N ASN A 72 0.14 -4.42 26.59
CA ASN A 72 0.94 -3.47 27.35
C ASN A 72 1.61 -4.20 28.52
N PRO A 73 2.94 -4.43 28.49
CA PRO A 73 3.63 -5.12 29.59
C PRO A 73 3.66 -4.31 30.90
N HIS A 74 3.30 -3.02 30.83
CA HIS A 74 3.32 -2.09 31.97
C HIS A 74 1.94 -1.78 32.56
N SER A 75 0.86 -2.35 31.96
CA SER A 75 -0.51 -2.11 32.42
C SER A 75 -1.42 -3.26 31.98
N GLU A 76 -2.33 -3.66 32.86
CA GLU A 76 -3.42 -4.60 32.55
C GLU A 76 -4.52 -3.96 31.71
N GLU A 77 -4.58 -2.64 31.66
CA GLU A 77 -5.56 -1.91 30.89
C GLU A 77 -5.25 -1.98 29.40
N LYS A 78 -6.24 -2.36 28.62
CA LYS A 78 -6.14 -2.33 27.16
C LYS A 78 -6.12 -0.89 26.68
N PRO A 79 -5.15 -0.50 25.87
CA PRO A 79 -5.09 0.86 25.32
C PRO A 79 -6.32 1.13 24.43
N TYR A 80 -6.83 2.35 24.48
CA TYR A 80 -7.93 2.76 23.63
C TYR A 80 -7.49 2.90 22.17
N ALA A 81 -6.30 3.45 21.96
CA ALA A 81 -5.63 3.54 20.68
C ALA A 81 -4.13 3.37 20.89
N VAL A 82 -3.39 3.05 19.83
CA VAL A 82 -1.93 2.91 19.89
C VAL A 82 -1.30 3.55 18.65
N VAL A 83 -0.31 4.40 18.87
CA VAL A 83 0.59 4.87 17.79
C VAL A 83 1.81 3.98 17.75
N GLN A 84 2.12 3.45 16.58
CA GLN A 84 3.30 2.60 16.38
C GLN A 84 4.46 3.39 15.77
N LEU A 85 5.63 3.19 16.33
CA LEU A 85 6.90 3.71 15.81
C LEU A 85 7.71 2.55 15.28
N ARG A 86 8.03 2.57 14.00
CA ARG A 86 8.89 1.58 13.35
C ARG A 86 10.31 2.09 13.27
N ARG A 87 11.27 1.27 13.69
CA ARG A 87 12.69 1.58 13.54
C ARG A 87 13.03 1.80 12.07
N ASP A 88 13.68 2.93 11.76
CA ASP A 88 14.00 3.34 10.39
C ASP A 88 15.46 3.07 10.01
N ASN A 89 16.35 2.93 10.99
CA ASN A 89 17.77 2.63 10.76
C ASN A 89 18.26 1.49 11.62
N ALA A 90 19.34 0.83 11.19
CA ALA A 90 19.94 -0.29 11.90
C ALA A 90 20.43 0.08 13.33
N LEU A 91 20.82 1.34 13.54
CA LEU A 91 21.30 1.84 14.84
C LEU A 91 20.17 2.06 15.85
N GLY A 92 18.89 2.03 15.43
CA GLY A 92 17.75 2.27 16.33
C GLY A 92 17.66 3.70 16.85
N THR A 93 18.23 4.67 16.14
CA THR A 93 18.22 6.09 16.52
C THR A 93 17.13 6.91 15.82
N LEU A 94 16.54 6.35 14.76
CA LEU A 94 15.45 6.96 13.99
C LEU A 94 14.24 6.02 13.92
N TYR A 95 13.06 6.62 14.04
CA TYR A 95 11.79 5.93 14.00
C TYR A 95 10.80 6.65 13.10
N ASN A 96 10.03 5.91 12.32
CA ASN A 96 8.89 6.41 11.56
C ASN A 96 7.61 6.19 12.33
N ILE A 97 6.73 7.19 12.37
CA ILE A 97 5.35 7.01 12.84
C ILE A 97 4.58 6.28 11.76
N VAL A 98 4.09 5.08 12.08
CA VAL A 98 3.47 4.18 11.09
C VAL A 98 2.09 4.69 10.69
N GLY A 99 1.87 4.83 9.38
CA GLY A 99 0.56 5.18 8.82
C GLY A 99 0.12 6.64 9.02
N PHE A 100 1.02 7.52 9.48
CA PHE A 100 0.74 8.94 9.73
C PHE A 100 1.15 9.82 8.55
N GLN A 101 0.43 9.72 7.45
CA GLN A 101 0.49 10.75 6.44
C GLN A 101 -0.32 11.96 6.91
N THR A 102 0.13 13.17 6.61
CA THR A 102 -0.48 14.38 7.13
C THR A 102 -0.39 15.55 6.17
N LYS A 103 -1.44 16.37 6.16
CA LYS A 103 -1.48 17.68 5.50
C LYS A 103 -1.26 18.86 6.47
N MET A 104 -1.00 18.55 7.76
CA MET A 104 -0.67 19.60 8.73
C MET A 104 0.55 20.41 8.31
N LYS A 105 0.55 21.71 8.57
CA LYS A 105 1.74 22.55 8.45
C LYS A 105 2.80 22.13 9.47
N TYR A 106 4.08 22.38 9.19
CA TYR A 106 5.20 21.92 10.00
C TYR A 106 5.16 22.34 11.48
N GLY A 107 4.61 23.55 11.78
CA GLY A 107 4.41 23.99 13.16
C GLY A 107 3.43 23.09 13.90
N ALA A 108 2.25 22.91 13.34
CA ALA A 108 1.19 22.09 13.91
C ALA A 108 1.63 20.62 14.10
N GLN A 109 2.39 20.05 13.15
CA GLN A 109 2.92 18.69 13.30
C GLN A 109 3.75 18.54 14.58
N LYS A 110 4.63 19.49 14.89
CA LYS A 110 5.49 19.41 16.08
C LYS A 110 4.69 19.46 17.39
N GLU A 111 3.66 20.28 17.42
CA GLU A 111 2.80 20.44 18.61
C GLU A 111 1.91 19.20 18.80
N ILE A 112 1.19 18.80 17.77
CA ILE A 112 0.19 17.74 17.86
C ILE A 112 0.83 16.37 18.03
N LEU A 113 1.91 16.07 17.31
CA LEU A 113 2.58 14.78 17.47
C LEU A 113 3.24 14.61 18.85
N ARG A 114 3.57 15.71 19.55
CA ARG A 114 4.05 15.67 20.93
C ARG A 114 2.95 15.45 21.96
N MET A 115 1.68 15.49 21.60
CA MET A 115 0.58 15.08 22.46
C MET A 115 0.49 13.56 22.62
N ILE A 116 1.18 12.80 21.74
CA ILE A 116 1.22 11.34 21.82
C ILE A 116 2.10 10.93 23.00
N PRO A 117 1.58 10.09 23.95
CA PRO A 117 2.35 9.62 25.09
C PRO A 117 3.69 9.00 24.69
N GLY A 118 4.76 9.47 25.33
CA GLY A 118 6.13 9.08 25.02
C GLY A 118 6.82 9.93 23.93
N LEU A 119 6.08 10.83 23.26
CA LEU A 119 6.64 11.73 22.24
C LEU A 119 6.72 13.19 22.71
N GLU A 120 6.46 13.51 23.94
CA GLU A 120 6.41 14.89 24.48
C GLU A 120 7.70 15.67 24.21
N LYS A 121 8.85 14.98 24.25
CA LYS A 121 10.18 15.54 24.02
C LYS A 121 10.79 15.10 22.69
N ALA A 122 9.99 14.56 21.77
CA ALA A 122 10.50 14.03 20.52
C ALA A 122 11.18 15.13 19.68
N LYS A 123 12.31 14.76 19.07
CA LYS A 123 13.01 15.56 18.06
C LYS A 123 12.69 14.98 16.69
N PHE A 124 12.13 15.80 15.81
CA PHE A 124 11.76 15.37 14.47
C PHE A 124 12.93 15.61 13.52
N ALA A 125 13.52 14.52 13.02
CA ALA A 125 14.56 14.59 11.98
C ALA A 125 13.98 15.05 10.65
N ARG A 126 12.73 14.66 10.36
CA ARG A 126 11.98 15.06 9.17
C ARG A 126 10.50 15.16 9.54
N LEU A 127 9.84 16.16 9.01
CA LEU A 127 8.39 16.31 9.12
C LEU A 127 7.70 15.69 7.91
N GLY A 128 6.48 15.24 8.10
CA GLY A 128 5.65 14.62 7.07
C GLY A 128 5.16 15.64 6.03
N GLY A 129 4.77 15.13 4.89
CA GLY A 129 4.11 15.88 3.84
C GLY A 129 3.16 14.96 3.08
N ILE A 130 2.30 15.57 2.27
CA ILE A 130 1.40 14.83 1.38
C ILE A 130 2.22 14.39 0.17
N HIS A 131 2.17 13.10 -0.14
CA HIS A 131 2.63 12.59 -1.41
C HIS A 131 1.45 12.52 -2.38
N ARG A 132 1.66 13.03 -3.58
CA ARG A 132 0.74 12.85 -4.70
C ARG A 132 1.36 11.86 -5.65
N ASN A 133 0.71 10.73 -5.80
CA ASN A 133 1.05 9.77 -6.81
C ASN A 133 0.11 9.98 -8.00
N SER A 134 0.63 10.57 -9.08
CA SER A 134 -0.13 10.65 -10.33
C SER A 134 -0.23 9.28 -10.97
N PHE A 135 -1.40 8.95 -11.46
CA PHE A 135 -1.64 7.71 -12.21
C PHE A 135 -2.63 7.96 -13.34
N ILE A 136 -2.57 7.13 -14.36
CA ILE A 136 -3.50 7.16 -15.49
C ILE A 136 -4.64 6.19 -15.26
N ASN A 137 -5.77 6.39 -15.93
CA ASN A 137 -6.88 5.42 -15.94
C ASN A 137 -6.50 4.22 -16.82
N SER A 138 -5.60 3.39 -16.32
CA SER A 138 -4.98 2.28 -17.06
C SER A 138 -5.99 1.28 -17.65
N PRO A 139 -7.08 0.88 -16.94
CA PRO A 139 -8.06 -0.04 -17.51
C PRO A 139 -8.70 0.47 -18.81
N SER A 140 -8.89 1.77 -18.93
CA SER A 140 -9.41 2.39 -20.17
C SER A 140 -8.32 2.55 -21.23
N LEU A 141 -7.08 2.82 -20.83
CA LEU A 141 -6.04 3.33 -21.70
C LEU A 141 -5.04 2.28 -22.18
N LEU A 142 -4.84 1.20 -21.43
CA LEU A 142 -3.82 0.21 -21.74
C LEU A 142 -4.42 -1.11 -22.24
N ASP A 143 -3.71 -1.73 -23.16
CA ASP A 143 -3.95 -3.12 -23.56
C ASP A 143 -3.17 -4.12 -22.66
N LYS A 144 -3.40 -5.42 -22.83
CA LYS A 144 -2.77 -6.49 -22.07
C LYS A 144 -1.23 -6.53 -22.17
N GLN A 145 -0.66 -5.87 -23.16
CA GLN A 145 0.78 -5.73 -23.34
C GLN A 145 1.30 -4.39 -22.78
N LEU A 146 0.51 -3.70 -21.97
CA LEU A 146 0.81 -2.40 -21.36
C LEU A 146 1.01 -1.27 -22.37
N ARG A 147 0.55 -1.46 -23.62
CA ARG A 147 0.63 -0.44 -24.67
C ARG A 147 -0.53 0.52 -24.54
N PHE A 148 -0.27 1.77 -24.86
CA PHE A 148 -1.31 2.77 -24.95
C PHE A 148 -2.19 2.50 -26.16
N LYS A 149 -3.49 2.25 -25.95
CA LYS A 149 -4.45 1.85 -27.00
C LYS A 149 -4.50 2.80 -28.20
N LEU A 150 -4.26 4.09 -27.97
CA LEU A 150 -4.26 5.10 -29.04
C LEU A 150 -2.94 5.20 -29.78
N ARG A 151 -1.83 4.72 -29.18
CA ARG A 151 -0.48 4.74 -29.77
C ARG A 151 0.31 3.53 -29.27
N SER A 152 0.25 2.44 -30.01
CA SER A 152 0.82 1.14 -29.61
C SER A 152 2.34 1.13 -29.43
N ASN A 153 3.04 2.13 -29.97
CA ASN A 153 4.47 2.31 -29.78
C ASN A 153 4.85 2.92 -28.41
N ILE A 154 3.87 3.26 -27.58
CA ILE A 154 4.07 3.78 -26.21
C ILE A 154 3.58 2.74 -25.21
N ARG A 155 4.40 2.44 -24.21
CA ARG A 155 4.04 1.62 -23.04
C ARG A 155 4.15 2.43 -21.76
N PHE A 156 3.31 2.06 -20.79
CA PHE A 156 3.38 2.57 -19.45
C PHE A 156 3.65 1.43 -18.48
N ALA A 157 4.45 1.69 -17.43
CA ALA A 157 4.77 0.69 -16.44
C ALA A 157 5.01 1.32 -15.06
N GLY A 158 4.88 0.50 -14.02
CA GLY A 158 5.11 0.91 -12.65
C GLY A 158 3.97 1.75 -12.08
N GLN A 159 4.28 2.59 -11.11
CA GLN A 159 3.31 3.31 -10.30
C GLN A 159 2.34 4.18 -11.10
N ILE A 160 2.79 4.78 -12.20
CA ILE A 160 1.93 5.58 -13.09
C ILE A 160 0.75 4.79 -13.65
N THR A 161 0.84 3.46 -13.70
CA THR A 161 -0.25 2.58 -14.17
C THR A 161 -1.23 2.18 -13.08
N GLY A 162 -1.12 2.73 -11.87
CA GLY A 162 -1.96 2.34 -10.74
C GLY A 162 -1.46 1.10 -10.00
N VAL A 163 -0.22 0.70 -10.22
CA VAL A 163 0.44 -0.36 -9.46
C VAL A 163 1.15 0.26 -8.26
N GLU A 164 0.71 -0.06 -7.05
CA GLU A 164 1.32 0.40 -5.81
C GLU A 164 2.35 -0.63 -5.31
N GLY A 165 3.43 -0.13 -4.68
CA GLY A 165 4.51 -0.95 -4.15
C GLY A 165 5.75 -0.99 -5.06
N TYR A 166 6.94 -0.97 -4.42
CA TYR A 166 8.22 -0.95 -5.16
C TYR A 166 8.48 -2.25 -5.92
N VAL A 167 8.19 -3.39 -5.31
CA VAL A 167 8.39 -4.71 -5.94
C VAL A 167 7.43 -4.89 -7.11
N GLU A 168 6.17 -4.54 -6.91
CA GLU A 168 5.14 -4.59 -7.94
C GLU A 168 5.48 -3.68 -9.12
N SER A 169 5.84 -2.43 -8.85
CA SER A 169 6.24 -1.47 -9.88
C SER A 169 7.47 -1.93 -10.67
N SER A 170 8.47 -2.50 -9.98
CA SER A 170 9.68 -3.06 -10.61
C SER A 170 9.34 -4.26 -11.48
N SER A 171 8.44 -5.14 -11.02
CA SER A 171 7.98 -6.31 -11.76
C SER A 171 7.26 -5.92 -13.06
N ILE A 172 6.35 -4.94 -12.99
CA ILE A 172 5.65 -4.43 -14.17
C ILE A 172 6.61 -3.71 -15.12
N GLY A 173 7.61 -2.98 -14.59
CA GLY A 173 8.66 -2.35 -15.40
C GLY A 173 9.49 -3.37 -16.16
N LEU A 174 9.96 -4.43 -15.49
CA LEU A 174 10.70 -5.53 -16.11
C LEU A 174 9.87 -6.24 -17.18
N LEU A 175 8.60 -6.54 -16.87
CA LEU A 175 7.67 -7.14 -17.81
C LEU A 175 7.49 -6.24 -19.05
N SER A 176 7.22 -4.96 -18.87
CA SER A 176 7.02 -4.00 -19.98
C SER A 176 8.23 -3.95 -20.91
N GLY A 177 9.45 -3.92 -20.35
CA GLY A 177 10.68 -3.97 -21.13
C GLY A 177 10.84 -5.28 -21.91
N ARG A 178 10.50 -6.42 -21.30
CA ARG A 178 10.52 -7.73 -21.94
C ARG A 178 9.53 -7.82 -23.11
N LEU A 179 8.30 -7.36 -22.90
CA LEU A 179 7.28 -7.32 -23.94
C LEU A 179 7.68 -6.41 -25.11
N ALA A 180 8.31 -5.28 -24.83
CA ALA A 180 8.84 -4.39 -25.85
C ALA A 180 9.95 -5.04 -26.67
N ALA A 181 10.87 -5.75 -26.02
CA ALA A 181 11.95 -6.46 -26.72
C ALA A 181 11.41 -7.57 -27.64
N LEU A 182 10.41 -8.34 -27.19
CA LEU A 182 9.77 -9.36 -28.02
C LEU A 182 9.11 -8.77 -29.25
N GLU A 183 8.40 -7.65 -29.09
CA GLU A 183 7.77 -6.94 -30.22
C GLU A 183 8.81 -6.48 -31.25
N ILE A 184 9.92 -5.86 -30.81
CA ILE A 184 11.00 -5.43 -31.70
C ILE A 184 11.64 -6.61 -32.43
N LEU A 185 11.76 -7.75 -31.76
CA LEU A 185 12.31 -8.99 -32.31
C LEU A 185 11.31 -9.77 -33.19
N ASN A 186 10.08 -9.24 -33.36
CA ASN A 186 8.97 -9.91 -34.07
C ASN A 186 8.71 -11.32 -33.54
N LYS A 187 8.81 -11.50 -32.22
CA LYS A 187 8.47 -12.75 -31.53
C LYS A 187 7.04 -12.67 -30.99
N ASP A 188 6.39 -13.84 -30.95
CA ASP A 188 5.08 -13.94 -30.30
C ASP A 188 5.16 -13.51 -28.85
N ILE A 189 4.10 -12.87 -28.37
CA ILE A 189 3.99 -12.37 -27.01
C ILE A 189 2.89 -13.16 -26.30
N PRO A 190 3.24 -14.16 -25.46
CA PRO A 190 2.26 -14.91 -24.71
C PRO A 190 1.59 -14.05 -23.65
N ASP A 191 0.31 -14.25 -23.43
CA ASP A 191 -0.41 -13.60 -22.34
C ASP A 191 0.23 -13.96 -20.99
N VAL A 192 0.36 -12.96 -20.12
CA VAL A 192 0.89 -13.18 -18.76
C VAL A 192 -0.13 -13.94 -17.92
N PRO A 193 0.24 -15.05 -17.26
CA PRO A 193 -0.72 -15.86 -16.50
C PRO A 193 -1.39 -15.08 -15.39
N THR A 194 -2.71 -14.92 -15.44
CA THR A 194 -3.51 -14.12 -14.49
C THR A 194 -3.55 -14.69 -13.08
N ASP A 195 -3.16 -15.94 -12.90
CA ASP A 195 -3.05 -16.63 -11.61
C ASP A 195 -1.69 -16.43 -10.93
N THR A 196 -0.87 -15.53 -11.46
CA THR A 196 0.39 -15.07 -10.85
C THR A 196 0.25 -13.66 -10.31
N ALA A 197 1.12 -13.24 -9.40
CA ALA A 197 1.11 -11.90 -8.83
C ALA A 197 1.23 -10.81 -9.91
N THR A 198 2.21 -10.95 -10.80
CA THR A 198 2.41 -10.00 -11.92
C THR A 198 1.25 -10.03 -12.89
N GLY A 199 0.79 -11.22 -13.29
CA GLY A 199 -0.31 -11.34 -14.26
C GLY A 199 -1.66 -10.89 -13.71
N SER A 200 -1.95 -11.09 -12.42
CA SER A 200 -3.17 -10.56 -11.79
C SER A 200 -3.17 -9.04 -11.74
N LEU A 201 -2.00 -8.40 -11.50
CA LEU A 201 -1.87 -6.95 -11.58
C LEU A 201 -2.02 -6.45 -13.02
N VAL A 202 -1.39 -7.09 -14.01
CA VAL A 202 -1.56 -6.75 -15.42
C VAL A 202 -3.03 -6.83 -15.80
N ASN A 203 -3.72 -7.91 -15.45
CA ASN A 203 -5.15 -8.05 -15.70
C ASN A 203 -5.95 -6.91 -15.06
N HIS A 204 -5.67 -6.57 -13.80
CA HIS A 204 -6.34 -5.49 -13.08
C HIS A 204 -6.17 -4.14 -13.79
N ILE A 205 -4.95 -3.77 -14.17
CA ILE A 205 -4.66 -2.47 -14.78
C ILE A 205 -4.94 -2.39 -16.29
N THR A 206 -5.34 -3.49 -16.95
CA THR A 206 -5.58 -3.51 -18.41
C THR A 206 -7.01 -3.88 -18.80
N GLY A 207 -7.96 -3.76 -17.88
CA GLY A 207 -9.38 -3.97 -18.13
C GLY A 207 -10.10 -4.88 -17.14
N GLY A 208 -9.38 -5.50 -16.19
CA GLY A 208 -10.00 -6.30 -15.12
C GLY A 208 -10.63 -5.46 -14.00
N ALA A 209 -10.25 -4.20 -13.88
CA ALA A 209 -10.86 -3.25 -12.96
C ALA A 209 -11.93 -2.38 -13.67
N ASP A 210 -12.94 -1.94 -12.91
CA ASP A 210 -13.87 -0.93 -13.39
C ASP A 210 -13.16 0.43 -13.49
N ALA A 211 -13.10 0.96 -14.72
CA ALA A 211 -12.45 2.23 -15.02
C ALA A 211 -13.03 3.44 -14.26
N LYS A 212 -14.31 3.38 -13.85
CA LYS A 212 -14.96 4.48 -13.10
C LYS A 212 -14.49 4.56 -11.65
N THR A 213 -14.16 3.43 -11.06
CA THR A 213 -13.77 3.32 -9.65
C THR A 213 -12.31 2.91 -9.48
N PHE A 214 -11.54 2.91 -10.57
CA PHE A 214 -10.14 2.49 -10.56
C PHE A 214 -9.29 3.32 -9.61
N GLN A 215 -8.59 2.63 -8.73
CA GLN A 215 -7.64 3.19 -7.77
C GLN A 215 -6.35 2.36 -7.79
N PRO A 216 -5.20 2.99 -7.55
CA PRO A 216 -3.95 2.27 -7.35
C PRO A 216 -4.05 1.26 -6.22
N MET A 217 -3.43 0.08 -6.39
CA MET A 217 -3.39 -0.93 -5.36
C MET A 217 -2.14 -1.82 -5.43
N ASN A 218 -1.82 -2.42 -4.28
CA ASN A 218 -0.84 -3.49 -4.19
C ASN A 218 -1.45 -4.82 -4.68
N VAL A 219 -0.59 -5.75 -5.07
CA VAL A 219 -1.03 -7.12 -5.34
C VAL A 219 -1.62 -7.75 -4.08
N ASN A 220 -2.73 -8.42 -4.23
CA ASN A 220 -3.38 -9.18 -3.16
C ASN A 220 -4.10 -10.40 -3.72
N PHE A 221 -4.40 -11.38 -2.87
CA PHE A 221 -5.05 -12.62 -3.31
C PHE A 221 -6.48 -12.44 -3.85
N GLY A 222 -7.11 -11.29 -3.64
CA GLY A 222 -8.41 -10.97 -4.22
C GLY A 222 -8.36 -10.74 -5.73
N LEU A 223 -7.18 -10.45 -6.29
CA LEU A 223 -6.97 -10.31 -7.74
C LEU A 223 -6.78 -11.64 -8.45
N PHE A 224 -6.50 -12.72 -7.72
CA PHE A 224 -6.22 -14.02 -8.30
C PHE A 224 -7.51 -14.76 -8.66
N PRO A 225 -7.55 -15.47 -9.77
CA PRO A 225 -8.67 -16.37 -10.07
C PRO A 225 -8.88 -17.39 -8.93
N VAL A 226 -10.13 -17.65 -8.60
CA VAL A 226 -10.51 -18.57 -7.52
C VAL A 226 -9.88 -19.95 -7.73
N ILE A 227 -9.54 -20.62 -6.65
CA ILE A 227 -9.13 -22.02 -6.63
C ILE A 227 -10.28 -22.86 -6.05
N ASP A 228 -10.74 -23.82 -6.83
CA ASP A 228 -11.73 -24.79 -6.37
C ASP A 228 -11.12 -25.83 -5.43
N GLY A 229 -11.97 -26.42 -4.57
CA GLY A 229 -11.55 -27.50 -3.67
C GLY A 229 -10.78 -27.08 -2.41
N VAL A 230 -10.52 -25.80 -2.21
CA VAL A 230 -9.84 -25.30 -1.02
C VAL A 230 -10.83 -24.69 -0.03
N LYS A 231 -10.70 -25.03 1.26
CA LYS A 231 -11.60 -24.56 2.32
C LYS A 231 -11.65 -23.03 2.38
N SER A 232 -12.84 -22.47 2.33
CA SER A 232 -13.12 -21.07 2.53
C SER A 232 -12.98 -20.65 4.03
N GLY A 233 -12.95 -19.36 4.30
CA GLY A 233 -12.93 -18.81 5.65
C GLY A 233 -11.55 -18.79 6.33
N ARG A 234 -11.58 -18.41 7.62
CA ARG A 234 -10.36 -18.13 8.40
C ARG A 234 -9.51 -19.38 8.67
N LYS A 235 -10.15 -20.52 8.91
CA LYS A 235 -9.47 -21.80 9.22
C LYS A 235 -8.71 -22.37 8.02
N GLY A 236 -9.19 -22.14 6.77
CA GLY A 236 -8.56 -22.62 5.54
C GLY A 236 -7.57 -21.62 4.91
N ARG A 237 -7.29 -20.48 5.57
CA ARG A 237 -6.51 -19.38 4.95
C ARG A 237 -5.10 -19.79 4.52
N ILE A 238 -4.38 -20.48 5.38
CA ILE A 238 -2.98 -20.87 5.11
C ILE A 238 -2.93 -21.89 3.97
N GLU A 239 -3.82 -22.89 3.99
CA GLU A 239 -3.92 -23.91 2.93
C GLU A 239 -4.25 -23.26 1.58
N ARG A 240 -5.22 -22.35 1.57
CA ARG A 240 -5.59 -21.57 0.37
C ARG A 240 -4.43 -20.75 -0.16
N TYR A 241 -3.69 -20.05 0.69
CA TYR A 241 -2.54 -19.25 0.27
C TYR A 241 -1.41 -20.12 -0.30
N ARG A 242 -1.18 -21.29 0.27
CA ARG A 242 -0.22 -22.26 -0.28
C ARG A 242 -0.66 -22.78 -1.65
N ALA A 243 -1.95 -23.06 -1.83
CA ALA A 243 -2.49 -23.49 -3.12
C ALA A 243 -2.34 -22.40 -4.19
N TYR A 244 -2.68 -21.14 -3.87
CA TYR A 244 -2.44 -20.02 -4.78
C TYR A 244 -0.96 -19.88 -5.15
N THR A 245 -0.07 -19.93 -4.17
CA THR A 245 1.37 -19.81 -4.40
C THR A 245 1.92 -20.93 -5.26
N GLN A 246 1.48 -22.17 -5.02
CA GLN A 246 1.94 -23.32 -5.82
C GLN A 246 1.44 -23.23 -7.27
N ARG A 247 0.16 -22.90 -7.47
CA ARG A 247 -0.40 -22.66 -8.81
C ARG A 247 0.38 -21.56 -9.54
N ALA A 248 0.59 -20.41 -8.88
CA ALA A 248 1.31 -19.30 -9.46
C ALA A 248 2.74 -19.65 -9.88
N LYS A 249 3.47 -20.43 -9.04
CA LYS A 249 4.81 -20.91 -9.38
C LYS A 249 4.81 -21.78 -10.64
N ASN A 250 3.88 -22.69 -10.74
CA ASN A 250 3.76 -23.58 -11.91
C ASN A 250 3.46 -22.78 -13.18
N SER A 251 2.45 -21.90 -13.13
CA SER A 251 2.06 -21.06 -14.26
C SER A 251 3.17 -20.12 -14.69
N TRP A 252 3.90 -19.52 -13.73
CA TRP A 252 5.03 -18.65 -14.02
C TRP A 252 6.21 -19.40 -14.65
N SER A 253 6.55 -20.58 -14.14
CA SER A 253 7.59 -21.44 -14.71
C SER A 253 7.28 -21.86 -16.14
N ASN A 254 6.02 -22.26 -16.39
CA ASN A 254 5.57 -22.61 -17.74
C ASN A 254 5.61 -21.40 -18.68
N TRP A 255 5.24 -20.23 -18.21
CA TRP A 255 5.32 -19.00 -19.00
C TRP A 255 6.76 -18.60 -19.31
N LEU A 256 7.67 -18.76 -18.36
CA LEU A 256 9.10 -18.50 -18.59
C LEU A 256 9.73 -19.47 -19.59
N SER A 257 9.34 -20.76 -19.58
CA SER A 257 9.91 -21.77 -20.50
C SER A 257 9.64 -21.45 -21.98
N TYR A 258 8.60 -20.68 -22.27
CA TYR A 258 8.33 -20.16 -23.59
C TYR A 258 9.49 -19.31 -24.15
N PHE A 259 10.16 -18.54 -23.31
CA PHE A 259 11.27 -17.67 -23.71
C PHE A 259 12.61 -18.39 -23.79
N ASP A 260 12.74 -19.53 -23.12
CA ASP A 260 13.97 -20.32 -23.08
C ASP A 260 14.08 -21.31 -24.26
N GLY A 261 13.11 -21.26 -25.19
CA GLY A 261 13.07 -22.18 -26.33
C GLY A 261 12.80 -23.63 -25.95
N ARG A 262 12.22 -23.87 -24.78
CA ARG A 262 11.86 -25.18 -24.24
C ARG A 262 10.35 -25.46 -24.30
N GLY A 263 9.61 -24.65 -25.05
CA GLY A 263 8.19 -24.83 -25.30
C GLY A 263 7.89 -25.50 -26.62
#